data_d42df8b33da7111ffdd3eded848372b8
#
_entry.id   d42df8b33da7111ffdd3eded848372b8
#
_cell.length_a   1.000
_cell.length_b   1.000
_cell.length_c   1.000
_cell.angle_alpha   90.00
_cell.angle_beta   90.00
_cell.angle_gamma   90.00
#
_symmetry.space_group_name_H-M   'P 1'
#
loop_
_entity.id
_entity.type
_entity.pdbx_description
1 polymer ?
#
loop_
_entity_poly.entity_id
_entity_poly.type
_entity_poly.pdbx_seq_one_letter_code
_entity_poly.pdbx_strand_id
1 'polypeptide(L)'
;MSPDPVPHPPSPARRAEPDRVIPPDEWAGWPDEKLLDLKISELGVTIEGSALEARIAELQAELDARGLTFQPHFWLSAEWFSPDGVPGVAIPFYLAHPRLAQLERTQMLEVEGGTPEWCMKILRHEAGHAIDNGYKLRQRRRRQQIFGPSYMQYPEYYTPKPYSKSFVLHLDSWYAQSHPDEDFAETFAVWLNPKGDWRNRYSDWPAVKKLEYMDGLMHELAGKPAVVRARRRVEPLPKLRKTLRAHYERKRRHYGVEHPHFYDRDLRKLFSDAPEYAGNMKAARFIARIRRDKAEMDDSLTGVR
;
A
#
# COMPACT_ATOMS: atom_id res chain seq x y z
N MET A 1 -24.25 -49.87 42.96
CA MET A 1 -24.32 -48.79 42.01
C MET A 1 -23.36 -47.70 42.48
N SER A 2 -22.19 -47.62 41.85
CA SER A 2 -21.22 -46.55 42.15
C SER A 2 -21.60 -45.31 41.37
N PRO A 3 -21.50 -44.10 41.93
CA PRO A 3 -21.82 -42.87 41.23
C PRO A 3 -20.74 -42.57 40.19
N ASP A 4 -21.19 -42.14 39.00
CA ASP A 4 -20.34 -41.68 37.89
C ASP A 4 -19.47 -40.47 38.29
N PRO A 5 -18.23 -40.39 37.80
CA PRO A 5 -17.34 -39.28 38.11
C PRO A 5 -17.83 -37.97 37.43
N VAL A 6 -17.96 -36.92 38.23
CA VAL A 6 -18.30 -35.57 37.79
C VAL A 6 -17.20 -35.04 36.85
N PRO A 7 -17.51 -34.53 35.63
CA PRO A 7 -16.52 -33.99 34.76
C PRO A 7 -15.90 -32.70 35.32
N HIS A 8 -14.58 -32.67 35.43
CA HIS A 8 -13.83 -31.47 35.79
C HIS A 8 -14.03 -30.35 34.76
N PRO A 9 -14.23 -29.11 35.20
CA PRO A 9 -14.28 -27.99 34.28
C PRO A 9 -12.93 -27.86 33.54
N PRO A 10 -12.93 -27.45 32.24
CA PRO A 10 -11.70 -27.25 31.48
C PRO A 10 -10.83 -26.17 32.13
N SER A 11 -9.54 -26.48 32.30
CA SER A 11 -8.56 -25.53 32.80
C SER A 11 -8.64 -24.20 31.98
N PRO A 12 -8.58 -23.05 32.66
CA PRO A 12 -8.58 -21.77 31.94
C PRO A 12 -7.41 -21.73 30.97
N ALA A 13 -7.70 -21.43 29.68
CA ALA A 13 -6.70 -21.27 28.67
C ALA A 13 -5.64 -20.28 29.17
N ARG A 14 -4.38 -20.70 29.24
CA ARG A 14 -3.24 -19.81 29.56
C ARG A 14 -3.32 -18.61 28.63
N ARG A 15 -3.52 -17.43 29.20
CA ARG A 15 -3.30 -16.18 28.45
C ARG A 15 -1.86 -16.23 27.99
N ALA A 16 -1.66 -16.22 26.66
CA ALA A 16 -0.32 -16.12 26.09
C ALA A 16 0.33 -14.86 26.67
N GLU A 17 1.52 -15.01 27.24
CA GLU A 17 2.30 -13.87 27.68
C GLU A 17 2.51 -12.93 26.50
N PRO A 18 2.50 -11.59 26.71
CA PRO A 18 2.81 -10.64 25.67
C PRO A 18 4.22 -10.91 25.13
N ASP A 19 4.40 -10.86 23.80
CA ASP A 19 5.70 -11.01 23.19
C ASP A 19 6.66 -9.95 23.76
N ARG A 20 7.91 -10.34 24.00
CA ARG A 20 8.96 -9.41 24.44
C ARG A 20 9.27 -8.47 23.28
N VAL A 21 9.00 -7.18 23.46
CA VAL A 21 9.41 -6.14 22.50
C VAL A 21 10.91 -5.93 22.60
N ILE A 22 11.62 -5.99 21.48
CA ILE A 22 13.06 -5.79 21.36
C ILE A 22 13.31 -4.44 20.69
N PRO A 23 14.05 -3.52 21.34
CA PRO A 23 14.34 -2.22 20.75
C PRO A 23 15.12 -2.34 19.42
N PRO A 24 14.88 -1.45 18.43
CA PRO A 24 15.55 -1.52 17.13
C PRO A 24 17.07 -1.47 17.17
N ASP A 25 17.67 -0.75 18.11
CA ASP A 25 19.12 -0.67 18.31
C ASP A 25 19.74 -2.03 18.69
N GLU A 26 18.99 -2.93 19.34
CA GLU A 26 19.46 -4.25 19.69
C GLU A 26 19.58 -5.17 18.45
N TRP A 27 18.63 -5.13 17.52
CA TRP A 27 18.58 -6.05 16.36
C TRP A 27 19.04 -5.43 15.05
N ALA A 28 19.24 -4.12 14.95
CA ALA A 28 19.63 -3.46 13.70
C ALA A 28 20.96 -3.99 13.13
N GLY A 29 21.87 -4.43 13.98
CA GLY A 29 23.14 -5.03 13.58
C GLY A 29 23.09 -6.55 13.36
N TRP A 30 21.95 -7.21 13.51
CA TRP A 30 21.90 -8.66 13.35
C TRP A 30 21.95 -9.08 11.87
N PRO A 31 22.57 -10.25 11.58
CA PRO A 31 22.50 -10.85 10.25
C PRO A 31 21.05 -11.20 9.91
N ASP A 32 20.72 -11.23 8.60
CA ASP A 32 19.38 -11.49 8.09
C ASP A 32 18.78 -12.78 8.68
N GLU A 33 19.55 -13.85 8.74
CA GLU A 33 19.08 -15.15 9.26
C GLU A 33 18.56 -15.06 10.70
N LYS A 34 19.27 -14.34 11.56
CA LYS A 34 18.84 -14.13 12.95
C LYS A 34 17.64 -13.19 13.04
N LEU A 35 17.62 -12.13 12.22
CA LEU A 35 16.55 -11.17 12.19
C LEU A 35 15.24 -11.82 11.71
N LEU A 36 15.31 -12.74 10.73
CA LEU A 36 14.17 -13.47 10.19
C LEU A 36 13.43 -14.33 11.23
N ASP A 37 14.07 -14.69 12.33
CA ASP A 37 13.45 -15.49 13.37
C ASP A 37 12.65 -14.65 14.38
N LEU A 38 12.78 -13.32 14.36
CA LEU A 38 11.93 -12.45 15.18
C LEU A 38 10.48 -12.46 14.69
N LYS A 39 9.55 -12.36 15.64
CA LYS A 39 8.15 -12.07 15.32
C LYS A 39 8.00 -10.59 14.97
N ILE A 40 7.08 -10.29 14.07
CA ILE A 40 6.79 -8.91 13.70
C ILE A 40 6.35 -8.08 14.93
N SER A 41 5.60 -8.70 15.86
CA SER A 41 5.18 -8.07 17.12
C SER A 41 6.32 -7.75 18.09
N GLU A 42 7.51 -8.30 17.88
CA GLU A 42 8.69 -8.12 18.74
C GLU A 42 9.61 -6.98 18.27
N LEU A 43 9.38 -6.41 17.06
CA LEU A 43 10.30 -5.48 16.40
C LEU A 43 10.46 -4.13 17.10
N GLY A 44 9.54 -3.72 17.95
CA GLY A 44 9.63 -2.46 18.71
C GLY A 44 9.67 -1.18 17.88
N VAL A 45 9.32 -1.25 16.58
CA VAL A 45 9.28 -0.06 15.71
C VAL A 45 7.98 0.71 15.85
N THR A 46 8.08 2.02 15.66
CA THR A 46 6.96 2.98 15.72
C THR A 46 6.96 3.88 14.50
N ILE A 47 5.86 4.57 14.24
CA ILE A 47 5.81 5.65 13.25
C ILE A 47 6.63 6.84 13.76
N GLU A 48 6.44 7.17 15.03
CA GLU A 48 7.15 8.25 15.71
C GLU A 48 8.67 8.03 15.67
N GLY A 49 9.40 9.05 15.28
CA GLY A 49 10.86 9.00 15.11
C GLY A 49 11.34 8.28 13.85
N SER A 50 10.44 7.75 13.02
CA SER A 50 10.79 7.15 11.73
C SER A 50 10.61 8.14 10.56
N ALA A 51 11.11 7.76 9.37
CA ALA A 51 10.89 8.56 8.16
C ALA A 51 9.40 8.71 7.79
N LEU A 52 8.54 7.82 8.28
CA LEU A 52 7.10 7.88 8.04
C LEU A 52 6.44 9.09 8.71
N GLU A 53 6.96 9.55 9.85
CA GLU A 53 6.41 10.69 10.56
C GLU A 53 6.40 11.95 9.67
N ALA A 54 7.52 12.23 8.98
CA ALA A 54 7.61 13.34 8.04
C ALA A 54 6.67 13.16 6.84
N ARG A 55 6.50 11.94 6.32
CA ARG A 55 5.59 11.66 5.18
C ARG A 55 4.12 11.84 5.58
N ILE A 56 3.75 11.41 6.77
CA ILE A 56 2.40 11.60 7.31
C ILE A 56 2.13 13.09 7.53
N ALA A 57 3.09 13.83 8.07
CA ALA A 57 2.95 15.28 8.25
C ALA A 57 2.80 16.01 6.90
N GLU A 58 3.53 15.58 5.85
CA GLU A 58 3.38 16.10 4.49
C GLU A 58 1.96 15.85 3.95
N LEU A 59 1.44 14.64 4.07
CA LEU A 59 0.06 14.31 3.67
C LEU A 59 -0.97 15.15 4.43
N GLN A 60 -0.80 15.31 5.75
CA GLN A 60 -1.69 16.12 6.58
C GLN A 60 -1.70 17.59 6.12
N ALA A 61 -0.54 18.14 5.81
CA ALA A 61 -0.43 19.50 5.27
C ALA A 61 -1.10 19.64 3.89
N GLU A 62 -1.02 18.61 3.04
CA GLU A 62 -1.73 18.61 1.76
C GLU A 62 -3.25 18.60 1.92
N LEU A 63 -3.77 17.81 2.87
CA LEU A 63 -5.20 17.78 3.20
C LEU A 63 -5.67 19.14 3.76
N ASP A 64 -4.91 19.70 4.68
CA ASP A 64 -5.20 21.02 5.27
C ASP A 64 -5.18 22.14 4.23
N ALA A 65 -4.23 22.11 3.29
CA ALA A 65 -4.15 23.06 2.17
C ALA A 65 -5.37 22.99 1.23
N ARG A 66 -6.09 21.88 1.22
CA ARG A 66 -7.38 21.70 0.51
C ARG A 66 -8.59 22.01 1.39
N GLY A 67 -8.39 22.51 2.61
CA GLY A 67 -9.45 22.81 3.57
C GLY A 67 -10.13 21.60 4.19
N LEU A 68 -9.54 20.41 4.06
CA LEU A 68 -10.06 19.18 4.64
C LEU A 68 -9.63 19.03 6.09
N THR A 69 -10.55 19.14 7.03
CA THR A 69 -10.30 18.93 8.46
C THR A 69 -10.19 17.45 8.84
N PHE A 70 -10.44 16.58 7.88
CA PHE A 70 -10.30 15.13 8.03
C PHE A 70 -8.84 14.75 8.05
N GLN A 71 -8.42 14.08 9.13
CA GLN A 71 -7.08 13.53 9.29
C GLN A 71 -7.20 12.03 9.53
N PRO A 72 -6.78 11.16 8.58
CA PRO A 72 -6.76 9.73 8.80
C PRO A 72 -5.82 9.39 9.96
N HIS A 73 -6.13 8.32 10.70
CA HIS A 73 -5.19 7.78 11.66
C HIS A 73 -4.33 6.69 11.03
N PHE A 74 -3.10 6.55 11.51
CA PHE A 74 -2.11 5.64 10.94
C PHE A 74 -1.66 4.61 11.98
N TRP A 75 -1.28 3.42 11.50
CA TRP A 75 -0.65 2.41 12.33
C TRP A 75 0.23 1.49 11.48
N LEU A 76 1.21 0.84 12.11
CA LEU A 76 2.03 -0.15 11.45
C LEU A 76 1.31 -1.50 11.35
N SER A 77 1.41 -2.12 10.18
CA SER A 77 0.87 -3.45 9.86
C SER A 77 1.83 -4.23 8.95
N ALA A 78 1.37 -5.33 8.37
CA ALA A 78 2.16 -6.13 7.44
C ALA A 78 2.22 -5.54 6.03
N GLU A 79 1.14 -4.87 5.59
CA GLU A 79 0.95 -4.37 4.23
C GLU A 79 0.27 -3.00 4.26
N TRP A 80 0.22 -2.31 3.10
CA TRP A 80 -0.60 -1.13 2.88
C TRP A 80 -2.07 -1.51 2.75
N PHE A 81 -2.94 -0.89 3.49
CA PHE A 81 -4.39 -0.97 3.28
C PHE A 81 -5.17 0.05 4.11
N SER A 82 -6.36 0.38 3.63
CA SER A 82 -7.37 1.13 4.36
C SER A 82 -8.61 0.25 4.54
N PRO A 83 -8.88 -0.29 5.75
CA PRO A 83 -9.95 -1.26 5.94
C PRO A 83 -11.32 -0.64 5.74
N ASP A 84 -12.26 -1.39 5.20
CA ASP A 84 -13.64 -0.95 5.01
C ASP A 84 -14.28 -0.40 6.30
N GLY A 85 -14.88 0.77 6.19
CA GLY A 85 -15.52 1.46 7.30
C GLY A 85 -14.56 2.03 8.35
N VAL A 86 -13.24 2.00 8.09
CA VAL A 86 -12.21 2.57 8.99
C VAL A 86 -11.56 3.78 8.31
N PRO A 87 -11.66 4.99 8.88
CA PRO A 87 -11.05 6.20 8.31
C PRO A 87 -9.57 6.29 8.72
N GLY A 88 -8.77 5.32 8.32
CA GLY A 88 -7.35 5.23 8.67
C GLY A 88 -6.58 4.33 7.74
N VAL A 89 -5.26 4.35 7.86
CA VAL A 89 -4.31 3.73 6.95
C VAL A 89 -3.33 2.84 7.71
N ALA A 90 -3.25 1.59 7.31
CA ALA A 90 -2.19 0.67 7.71
C ALA A 90 -0.95 0.89 6.85
N ILE A 91 0.21 0.95 7.47
CA ILE A 91 1.50 1.16 6.82
C ILE A 91 2.40 -0.05 7.09
N PRO A 92 3.09 -0.61 6.10
CA PRO A 92 3.99 -1.73 6.30
C PRO A 92 5.10 -1.41 7.31
N PHE A 93 5.31 -2.32 8.24
CA PHE A 93 6.29 -2.19 9.32
C PHE A 93 7.73 -1.96 8.81
N TYR A 94 8.08 -2.51 7.64
CA TYR A 94 9.42 -2.39 7.08
C TYR A 94 9.79 -0.96 6.70
N LEU A 95 8.84 -0.06 6.52
CA LEU A 95 9.10 1.36 6.24
C LEU A 95 9.46 2.16 7.50
N ALA A 96 9.23 1.60 8.68
CA ALA A 96 9.52 2.29 9.93
C ALA A 96 11.00 2.23 10.35
N HIS A 97 11.84 1.42 9.70
CA HIS A 97 13.26 1.32 10.03
C HIS A 97 14.12 0.94 8.82
N PRO A 98 15.28 1.62 8.56
CA PRO A 98 16.12 1.35 7.39
C PRO A 98 16.59 -0.10 7.27
N ARG A 99 16.91 -0.76 8.38
CA ARG A 99 17.32 -2.17 8.41
C ARG A 99 16.22 -3.11 7.94
N LEU A 100 14.96 -2.82 8.28
CA LEU A 100 13.81 -3.60 7.81
C LEU A 100 13.52 -3.35 6.33
N ALA A 101 13.67 -2.12 5.86
CA ALA A 101 13.58 -1.80 4.43
C ALA A 101 14.69 -2.52 3.63
N GLN A 102 15.90 -2.63 4.18
CA GLN A 102 16.96 -3.42 3.58
C GLN A 102 16.62 -4.90 3.52
N LEU A 103 16.05 -5.48 4.60
CA LEU A 103 15.61 -6.87 4.64
C LEU A 103 14.49 -7.10 3.61
N GLU A 104 13.49 -6.22 3.53
CA GLU A 104 12.42 -6.27 2.53
C GLU A 104 13.00 -6.32 1.11
N ARG A 105 13.98 -5.45 0.81
CA ARG A 105 14.66 -5.45 -0.50
C ARG A 105 15.37 -6.75 -0.80
N THR A 106 16.01 -7.36 0.20
CA THR A 106 16.69 -8.65 0.04
C THR A 106 15.70 -9.77 -0.21
N GLN A 107 14.56 -9.77 0.50
CA GLN A 107 13.57 -10.83 0.44
C GLN A 107 12.62 -10.71 -0.76
N MET A 108 12.28 -9.48 -1.16
CA MET A 108 11.25 -9.18 -2.17
C MET A 108 11.77 -8.48 -3.41
N LEU A 109 13.08 -8.14 -3.46
CA LEU A 109 13.76 -7.40 -4.54
C LEU A 109 13.33 -5.94 -4.68
N GLU A 110 12.24 -5.54 -4.10
CA GLU A 110 11.67 -4.19 -4.11
C GLU A 110 11.15 -3.82 -2.72
N VAL A 111 11.04 -2.54 -2.45
CA VAL A 111 10.46 -2.01 -1.21
C VAL A 111 9.32 -1.08 -1.60
N GLU A 112 8.10 -1.56 -1.48
CA GLU A 112 6.92 -0.76 -1.81
C GLU A 112 6.81 0.46 -0.89
N GLY A 113 6.77 1.66 -1.50
CA GLY A 113 6.84 2.90 -0.75
C GLY A 113 8.23 3.25 -0.20
N GLY A 114 9.29 2.58 -0.66
CA GLY A 114 10.65 2.73 -0.15
C GLY A 114 11.34 4.05 -0.51
N THR A 115 10.83 4.82 -1.47
CA THR A 115 11.27 6.19 -1.74
C THR A 115 10.26 7.21 -1.23
N PRO A 116 10.67 8.44 -0.90
CA PRO A 116 9.76 9.50 -0.47
C PRO A 116 8.59 9.72 -1.46
N GLU A 117 8.88 9.78 -2.74
CA GLU A 117 7.91 10.04 -3.80
C GLU A 117 6.90 8.90 -3.91
N TRP A 118 7.39 7.66 -3.88
CA TRP A 118 6.53 6.48 -3.93
C TRP A 118 5.69 6.33 -2.67
N CYS A 119 6.27 6.55 -1.50
CA CYS A 119 5.54 6.55 -0.24
C CYS A 119 4.39 7.58 -0.27
N MET A 120 4.65 8.81 -0.75
CA MET A 120 3.62 9.83 -0.87
C MET A 120 2.55 9.49 -1.91
N LYS A 121 2.89 8.80 -3.01
CA LYS A 121 1.89 8.29 -3.95
C LYS A 121 0.92 7.34 -3.24
N ILE A 122 1.44 6.33 -2.53
CA ILE A 122 0.61 5.36 -1.83
C ILE A 122 -0.18 6.03 -0.70
N LEU A 123 0.44 6.90 0.09
CA LEU A 123 -0.25 7.61 1.17
C LEU A 123 -1.44 8.44 0.67
N ARG A 124 -1.31 9.13 -0.47
CA ARG A 124 -2.44 9.86 -1.08
C ARG A 124 -3.54 8.92 -1.54
N HIS A 125 -3.19 7.77 -2.12
CA HIS A 125 -4.13 6.74 -2.54
C HIS A 125 -4.90 6.18 -1.32
N GLU A 126 -4.22 5.75 -0.29
CA GLU A 126 -4.82 5.23 0.95
C GLU A 126 -5.67 6.29 1.68
N ALA A 127 -5.25 7.57 1.62
CA ALA A 127 -6.06 8.67 2.13
C ALA A 127 -7.38 8.80 1.35
N GLY A 128 -7.41 8.48 0.06
CA GLY A 128 -8.64 8.38 -0.74
C GLY A 128 -9.62 7.35 -0.21
N HIS A 129 -9.16 6.16 0.15
CA HIS A 129 -9.98 5.15 0.81
C HIS A 129 -10.42 5.60 2.22
N ALA A 130 -9.50 6.19 2.98
CA ALA A 130 -9.79 6.63 4.34
C ALA A 130 -10.86 7.75 4.36
N ILE A 131 -10.83 8.70 3.42
CA ILE A 131 -11.84 9.75 3.31
C ILE A 131 -13.18 9.21 2.82
N ASP A 132 -13.17 8.26 1.86
CA ASP A 132 -14.38 7.55 1.43
C ASP A 132 -15.07 6.87 2.63
N ASN A 133 -14.31 6.17 3.46
CA ASN A 133 -14.80 5.56 4.70
C ASN A 133 -15.27 6.60 5.72
N GLY A 134 -14.49 7.67 5.93
CA GLY A 134 -14.75 8.71 6.92
C GLY A 134 -16.08 9.43 6.70
N TYR A 135 -16.42 9.69 5.45
CA TYR A 135 -17.66 10.38 5.07
C TYR A 135 -18.73 9.46 4.48
N LYS A 136 -18.53 8.14 4.46
CA LYS A 136 -19.45 7.13 3.88
C LYS A 136 -19.82 7.45 2.43
N LEU A 137 -18.86 7.88 1.62
CA LEU A 137 -19.10 8.37 0.26
C LEU A 137 -19.59 7.28 -0.69
N ARG A 138 -19.24 6.01 -0.44
CA ARG A 138 -19.73 4.84 -1.21
C ARG A 138 -21.26 4.78 -1.30
N GLN A 139 -21.98 5.36 -0.34
CA GLN A 139 -23.43 5.41 -0.31
C GLN A 139 -24.02 6.51 -1.20
N ARG A 140 -23.22 7.45 -1.67
CA ARG A 140 -23.67 8.57 -2.50
C ARG A 140 -23.98 8.11 -3.92
N ARG A 141 -25.23 8.31 -4.36
CA ARG A 141 -25.68 7.93 -5.70
C ARG A 141 -24.79 8.51 -6.81
N ARG A 142 -24.39 9.77 -6.68
CA ARG A 142 -23.54 10.44 -7.68
C ARG A 142 -22.16 9.82 -7.79
N ARG A 143 -21.55 9.43 -6.65
CA ARG A 143 -20.28 8.71 -6.63
C ARG A 143 -20.38 7.38 -7.38
N GLN A 144 -21.46 6.60 -7.12
CA GLN A 144 -21.71 5.34 -7.81
C GLN A 144 -21.95 5.50 -9.31
N GLN A 145 -22.58 6.59 -9.74
CA GLN A 145 -22.79 6.89 -11.18
C GLN A 145 -21.47 7.20 -11.89
N ILE A 146 -20.49 7.78 -11.22
CA ILE A 146 -19.23 8.23 -11.81
C ILE A 146 -18.16 7.14 -11.77
N PHE A 147 -18.02 6.44 -10.66
CA PHE A 147 -16.98 5.42 -10.45
C PHE A 147 -17.51 3.98 -10.57
N GLY A 148 -18.79 3.78 -10.40
CA GLY A 148 -19.39 2.47 -10.26
C GLY A 148 -19.72 2.12 -8.80
N PRO A 149 -20.48 1.04 -8.58
CA PRO A 149 -20.90 0.63 -7.24
C PRO A 149 -19.78 -0.13 -6.51
N SER A 150 -19.55 0.21 -5.24
CA SER A 150 -18.53 -0.42 -4.38
C SER A 150 -18.85 -1.86 -3.97
N TYR A 151 -20.06 -2.35 -4.21
CA TYR A 151 -20.44 -3.74 -3.93
C TYR A 151 -19.96 -4.73 -5.01
N MET A 152 -19.37 -4.25 -6.09
CA MET A 152 -18.72 -5.12 -7.06
C MET A 152 -17.61 -5.92 -6.36
N GLN A 153 -17.50 -7.20 -6.73
CA GLN A 153 -16.38 -8.00 -6.23
C GLN A 153 -15.09 -7.56 -6.92
N TYR A 154 -14.00 -7.49 -6.17
CA TYR A 154 -12.68 -7.33 -6.75
C TYR A 154 -12.43 -8.50 -7.69
N PRO A 155 -12.08 -8.24 -8.95
CA PRO A 155 -11.75 -9.31 -9.87
C PRO A 155 -10.47 -10.00 -9.41
N GLU A 156 -10.41 -11.31 -9.53
CA GLU A 156 -9.19 -12.08 -9.29
C GLU A 156 -8.04 -11.60 -10.20
N TYR A 157 -8.39 -11.21 -11.42
CA TYR A 157 -7.51 -10.57 -12.40
C TYR A 157 -8.23 -9.47 -13.12
N TYR A 158 -7.56 -8.34 -13.32
CA TYR A 158 -8.02 -7.33 -14.28
C TYR A 158 -7.00 -7.21 -15.41
N THR A 159 -7.51 -7.06 -16.64
CA THR A 159 -6.67 -6.79 -17.80
C THR A 159 -6.74 -5.29 -18.09
N PRO A 160 -5.69 -4.53 -17.77
CA PRO A 160 -5.71 -3.10 -17.98
C PRO A 160 -5.77 -2.77 -19.47
N LYS A 161 -6.43 -1.67 -19.79
CA LYS A 161 -6.43 -1.05 -21.12
C LYS A 161 -5.47 0.14 -21.09
N PRO A 162 -4.19 -0.02 -21.50
CA PRO A 162 -3.13 0.97 -21.29
C PRO A 162 -3.42 2.34 -21.89
N TYR A 163 -4.20 2.37 -22.98
CA TYR A 163 -4.53 3.61 -23.69
C TYR A 163 -5.90 4.20 -23.30
N SER A 164 -6.55 3.65 -22.27
CA SER A 164 -7.84 4.18 -21.83
C SER A 164 -7.66 5.54 -21.16
N LYS A 165 -8.25 6.56 -21.74
CA LYS A 165 -8.32 7.92 -21.16
C LYS A 165 -9.47 8.09 -20.16
N SER A 166 -10.23 7.02 -19.87
CA SER A 166 -11.37 7.07 -18.94
C SER A 166 -10.96 6.97 -17.46
N PHE A 167 -9.69 6.73 -17.20
CA PHE A 167 -9.12 6.58 -15.86
C PHE A 167 -7.89 7.48 -15.70
N VAL A 168 -7.65 7.92 -14.48
CA VAL A 168 -6.42 8.64 -14.13
C VAL A 168 -5.23 7.68 -14.08
N LEU A 169 -4.02 8.24 -14.12
CA LEU A 169 -2.76 7.51 -13.99
C LEU A 169 -2.06 8.01 -12.72
N HIS A 170 -1.97 7.16 -11.70
CA HIS A 170 -1.30 7.47 -10.44
C HIS A 170 -0.37 6.35 -9.99
N LEU A 171 -0.90 5.22 -9.52
CA LEU A 171 -0.10 4.03 -9.27
C LEU A 171 0.18 3.27 -10.56
N ASP A 172 1.15 2.36 -10.51
CA ASP A 172 1.55 1.55 -11.66
C ASP A 172 0.42 0.59 -12.10
N SER A 173 0.61 -0.03 -13.28
CA SER A 173 -0.30 -1.06 -13.81
C SER A 173 -1.74 -0.59 -14.07
N TRP A 174 -1.97 0.73 -14.24
CA TRP A 174 -3.31 1.33 -14.45
C TRP A 174 -4.31 0.92 -13.36
N TYR A 175 -3.87 0.97 -12.11
CA TYR A 175 -4.56 0.41 -10.95
C TYR A 175 -5.99 0.95 -10.77
N ALA A 176 -6.27 2.18 -11.19
CA ALA A 176 -7.63 2.73 -11.24
C ALA A 176 -8.65 1.86 -12.01
N GLN A 177 -8.18 0.95 -12.87
CA GLN A 177 -9.06 0.08 -13.66
C GLN A 177 -9.43 -1.21 -12.93
N SER A 178 -8.85 -1.50 -11.79
CA SER A 178 -9.05 -2.75 -11.07
C SER A 178 -10.41 -2.83 -10.36
N HIS A 179 -10.87 -1.73 -9.77
CA HIS A 179 -12.13 -1.68 -9.03
C HIS A 179 -12.65 -0.23 -8.91
N PRO A 180 -14.00 0.00 -8.79
CA PRO A 180 -14.56 1.34 -8.56
C PRO A 180 -14.00 2.09 -7.35
N ASP A 181 -13.61 1.39 -6.30
CA ASP A 181 -13.02 2.01 -5.11
C ASP A 181 -11.57 2.42 -5.35
N GLU A 182 -10.82 1.64 -6.15
CA GLU A 182 -9.48 2.00 -6.58
C GLU A 182 -9.50 3.20 -7.52
N ASP A 183 -10.46 3.25 -8.46
CA ASP A 183 -10.66 4.41 -9.33
C ASP A 183 -10.95 5.69 -8.54
N PHE A 184 -11.73 5.59 -7.46
CA PHE A 184 -11.97 6.72 -6.55
C PHE A 184 -10.69 7.14 -5.83
N ALA A 185 -9.96 6.19 -5.25
CA ALA A 185 -8.74 6.46 -4.50
C ALA A 185 -7.62 7.04 -5.40
N GLU A 186 -7.42 6.48 -6.58
CA GLU A 186 -6.49 6.98 -7.60
C GLU A 186 -6.86 8.41 -8.05
N THR A 187 -8.16 8.66 -8.30
CA THR A 187 -8.67 10.00 -8.67
C THR A 187 -8.43 11.01 -7.54
N PHE A 188 -8.69 10.60 -6.29
CA PHE A 188 -8.41 11.43 -5.12
C PHE A 188 -6.92 11.75 -5.00
N ALA A 189 -6.04 10.76 -5.18
CA ALA A 189 -4.60 10.94 -5.10
C ALA A 189 -4.06 11.92 -6.16
N VAL A 190 -4.57 11.82 -7.41
CA VAL A 190 -4.23 12.78 -8.47
C VAL A 190 -4.72 14.19 -8.14
N TRP A 191 -5.95 14.31 -7.62
CA TRP A 191 -6.54 15.60 -7.24
C TRP A 191 -5.78 16.25 -6.07
N LEU A 192 -5.39 15.45 -5.05
CA LEU A 192 -4.72 15.95 -3.86
C LEU A 192 -3.29 16.43 -4.14
N ASN A 193 -2.58 15.78 -5.07
CA ASN A 193 -1.18 16.05 -5.34
C ASN A 193 -0.93 17.54 -5.67
N PRO A 194 -0.19 18.28 -4.83
CA PRO A 194 0.03 19.72 -5.03
C PRO A 194 0.90 20.04 -6.25
N LYS A 195 1.72 19.09 -6.68
CA LYS A 195 2.58 19.20 -7.88
C LYS A 195 1.87 18.76 -9.16
N GLY A 196 0.63 18.24 -9.05
CA GLY A 196 -0.14 17.73 -10.16
C GLY A 196 -1.01 18.84 -10.79
N ASP A 197 -0.72 19.23 -12.00
CA ASP A 197 -1.61 20.09 -12.80
C ASP A 197 -2.65 19.21 -13.52
N TRP A 198 -3.55 18.63 -12.75
CA TRP A 198 -4.53 17.69 -13.31
C TRP A 198 -5.49 18.36 -14.30
N ARG A 199 -5.79 19.67 -14.15
CA ARG A 199 -6.70 20.37 -15.06
C ARG A 199 -6.15 20.44 -16.48
N ASN A 200 -4.86 20.73 -16.63
CA ASN A 200 -4.22 20.74 -17.94
C ASN A 200 -3.92 19.30 -18.41
N ARG A 201 -3.37 18.46 -17.52
CA ARG A 201 -2.97 17.09 -17.88
C ARG A 201 -4.13 16.22 -18.38
N TYR A 202 -5.33 16.39 -17.85
CA TYR A 202 -6.49 15.58 -18.18
C TYR A 202 -7.57 16.32 -18.97
N SER A 203 -7.28 17.54 -19.50
CA SER A 203 -8.25 18.38 -20.22
C SER A 203 -8.97 17.64 -21.34
N ASP A 204 -8.26 16.81 -22.11
CA ASP A 204 -8.80 16.05 -23.24
C ASP A 204 -9.20 14.61 -22.88
N TRP A 205 -9.17 14.26 -21.59
CA TRP A 205 -9.49 12.91 -21.15
C TRP A 205 -10.90 12.84 -20.56
N PRO A 206 -11.69 11.80 -20.89
CA PRO A 206 -12.94 11.55 -20.18
C PRO A 206 -12.79 11.48 -18.65
N ALA A 207 -11.61 11.09 -18.14
CA ALA A 207 -11.28 11.07 -16.71
C ALA A 207 -11.38 12.44 -16.03
N VAL A 208 -11.32 13.56 -16.79
CA VAL A 208 -11.48 14.92 -16.24
C VAL A 208 -12.80 15.07 -15.48
N LYS A 209 -13.87 14.42 -15.93
CA LYS A 209 -15.18 14.43 -15.26
C LYS A 209 -15.15 13.83 -13.86
N LYS A 210 -14.27 12.83 -13.64
CA LYS A 210 -14.04 12.23 -12.31
C LYS A 210 -13.29 13.20 -11.40
N LEU A 211 -12.28 13.88 -11.95
CA LEU A 211 -11.50 14.89 -11.23
C LEU A 211 -12.33 16.12 -10.89
N GLU A 212 -13.18 16.60 -11.81
CA GLU A 212 -14.13 17.70 -11.53
C GLU A 212 -15.14 17.32 -10.44
N TYR A 213 -15.66 16.10 -10.51
CA TYR A 213 -16.52 15.59 -9.43
C TYR A 213 -15.77 15.50 -8.11
N MET A 214 -14.54 15.00 -8.11
CA MET A 214 -13.70 14.94 -6.91
C MET A 214 -13.45 16.32 -6.33
N ASP A 215 -13.10 17.29 -7.17
CA ASP A 215 -12.89 18.69 -6.75
C ASP A 215 -14.14 19.28 -6.09
N GLY A 216 -15.30 19.15 -6.73
CA GLY A 216 -16.58 19.61 -6.16
C GLY A 216 -16.97 18.87 -4.86
N LEU A 217 -16.73 17.57 -4.80
CA LEU A 217 -17.00 16.76 -3.62
C LEU A 217 -16.12 17.18 -2.44
N MET A 218 -14.82 17.38 -2.66
CA MET A 218 -13.89 17.79 -1.60
C MET A 218 -14.16 19.22 -1.14
N HIS A 219 -14.54 20.13 -2.03
CA HIS A 219 -15.04 21.47 -1.63
C HIS A 219 -16.32 21.39 -0.77
N GLU A 220 -17.24 20.49 -1.10
CA GLU A 220 -18.44 20.26 -0.27
C GLU A 220 -18.05 19.76 1.14
N LEU A 221 -17.01 18.95 1.27
CA LEU A 221 -16.56 18.38 2.54
C LEU A 221 -15.63 19.30 3.33
N ALA A 222 -15.09 20.35 2.71
CA ALA A 222 -14.19 21.29 3.37
C ALA A 222 -14.81 21.84 4.67
N GLY A 223 -14.04 21.85 5.74
CA GLY A 223 -14.47 22.28 7.07
C GLY A 223 -15.47 21.37 7.78
N LYS A 224 -15.98 20.32 7.14
CA LYS A 224 -16.94 19.39 7.77
C LYS A 224 -16.21 18.26 8.50
N PRO A 225 -16.64 17.90 9.71
CA PRO A 225 -16.08 16.76 10.42
C PRO A 225 -16.52 15.44 9.75
N ALA A 226 -15.65 14.42 9.81
CA ALA A 226 -15.99 13.09 9.34
C ALA A 226 -17.18 12.49 10.13
N VAL A 227 -18.00 11.72 9.42
CA VAL A 227 -19.16 11.00 10.01
C VAL A 227 -18.66 9.80 10.84
N VAL A 228 -17.67 9.06 10.32
CA VAL A 228 -17.02 7.96 11.04
C VAL A 228 -15.76 8.50 11.73
N ARG A 229 -15.70 8.36 13.07
CA ARG A 229 -14.58 8.84 13.89
C ARG A 229 -13.86 7.72 14.61
N ALA A 230 -14.24 6.48 14.34
CA ALA A 230 -13.62 5.32 14.99
C ALA A 230 -12.15 5.20 14.60
N ARG A 231 -11.27 5.03 15.60
CA ARG A 231 -9.82 4.82 15.42
C ARG A 231 -9.46 3.35 15.59
N ARG A 232 -10.26 2.47 15.01
CA ARG A 232 -9.98 1.03 15.00
C ARG A 232 -8.72 0.77 14.17
N ARG A 233 -7.86 -0.12 14.67
CA ARG A 233 -6.67 -0.60 13.96
C ARG A 233 -6.89 -2.08 13.64
N VAL A 234 -6.83 -2.43 12.37
CA VAL A 234 -6.94 -3.80 11.88
C VAL A 234 -5.54 -4.35 11.71
N GLU A 235 -5.28 -5.56 12.20
CA GLU A 235 -3.95 -6.20 12.14
C GLU A 235 -2.78 -5.29 12.56
N PRO A 236 -2.86 -4.59 13.70
CA PRO A 236 -1.77 -3.72 14.13
C PRO A 236 -0.54 -4.54 14.51
N LEU A 237 0.64 -3.96 14.30
CA LEU A 237 1.95 -4.61 14.52
C LEU A 237 2.03 -5.47 15.79
N PRO A 238 1.56 -5.03 16.99
CA PRO A 238 1.65 -5.86 18.20
C PRO A 238 0.83 -7.14 18.15
N LYS A 239 -0.09 -7.30 17.19
CA LYS A 239 -0.89 -8.51 16.99
C LYS A 239 -0.32 -9.47 15.95
N LEU A 240 0.74 -9.09 15.25
CA LEU A 240 1.35 -9.88 14.18
C LEU A 240 2.38 -10.87 14.76
N ARG A 241 1.90 -12.04 15.19
CA ARG A 241 2.70 -13.03 15.89
C ARG A 241 3.53 -13.97 15.02
N LYS A 242 3.43 -13.86 13.69
CA LYS A 242 4.27 -14.61 12.77
C LYS A 242 5.70 -14.05 12.76
N THR A 243 6.69 -14.92 12.52
CA THR A 243 8.07 -14.50 12.33
C THR A 243 8.23 -13.77 11.00
N LEU A 244 9.28 -12.95 10.87
CA LEU A 244 9.65 -12.33 9.60
C LEU A 244 9.90 -13.39 8.52
N ARG A 245 10.52 -14.53 8.86
CA ARG A 245 10.72 -15.68 7.97
C ARG A 245 9.39 -16.17 7.40
N ALA A 246 8.43 -16.50 8.24
CA ALA A 246 7.11 -16.98 7.82
C ALA A 246 6.34 -15.92 7.02
N HIS A 247 6.53 -14.63 7.35
CA HIS A 247 5.94 -13.52 6.58
C HIS A 247 6.50 -13.49 5.16
N TYR A 248 7.82 -13.48 5.00
CA TYR A 248 8.45 -13.41 3.68
C TYR A 248 8.27 -14.68 2.85
N GLU A 249 8.27 -15.86 3.47
CA GLU A 249 7.93 -17.11 2.76
C GLU A 249 6.52 -17.07 2.19
N ARG A 250 5.54 -16.60 2.97
CA ARG A 250 4.16 -16.43 2.48
C ARG A 250 4.09 -15.38 1.37
N LYS A 251 4.75 -14.23 1.54
CA LYS A 251 4.77 -13.14 0.57
C LYS A 251 5.39 -13.59 -0.75
N ARG A 252 6.54 -14.25 -0.73
CA ARG A 252 7.17 -14.82 -1.94
C ARG A 252 6.31 -15.88 -2.62
N ARG A 253 5.62 -16.72 -1.85
CA ARG A 253 4.70 -17.73 -2.41
C ARG A 253 3.54 -17.06 -3.11
N HIS A 254 2.94 -16.05 -2.50
CA HIS A 254 1.84 -15.29 -3.09
C HIS A 254 2.26 -14.64 -4.42
N TYR A 255 3.32 -13.86 -4.41
CA TYR A 255 3.80 -13.16 -5.61
C TYR A 255 4.52 -14.07 -6.63
N GLY A 256 5.08 -15.19 -6.21
CA GLY A 256 5.82 -16.12 -7.06
C GLY A 256 4.97 -17.24 -7.67
N VAL A 257 3.91 -17.69 -6.99
CA VAL A 257 3.07 -18.82 -7.40
C VAL A 257 1.83 -18.35 -8.16
N GLU A 258 1.25 -17.21 -7.82
CA GLU A 258 0.05 -16.74 -8.53
C GLU A 258 0.34 -16.25 -9.95
N HIS A 259 1.61 -15.84 -10.22
CA HIS A 259 1.98 -15.31 -11.53
C HIS A 259 3.31 -15.87 -12.09
N PRO A 260 3.69 -17.14 -11.85
CA PRO A 260 5.02 -17.63 -12.23
C PRO A 260 5.29 -17.57 -13.73
N HIS A 261 4.25 -17.46 -14.56
CA HIS A 261 4.35 -17.53 -16.02
C HIS A 261 3.61 -16.40 -16.77
N PHE A 262 3.04 -15.43 -16.06
CA PHE A 262 2.24 -14.39 -16.71
C PHE A 262 3.04 -13.59 -17.75
N TYR A 263 4.28 -13.28 -17.44
CA TYR A 263 5.18 -12.58 -18.38
C TYR A 263 6.14 -13.49 -19.14
N ASP A 264 6.21 -14.78 -18.81
CA ASP A 264 7.18 -15.70 -19.41
C ASP A 264 7.04 -15.79 -20.93
N ARG A 265 5.81 -15.82 -21.45
CA ARG A 265 5.56 -15.85 -22.88
C ARG A 265 6.08 -14.61 -23.59
N ASP A 266 5.93 -13.44 -22.98
CA ASP A 266 6.37 -12.18 -23.57
C ASP A 266 7.86 -11.94 -23.30
N LEU A 267 8.37 -12.36 -22.16
CA LEU A 267 9.81 -12.36 -21.89
C LEU A 267 10.58 -13.30 -22.83
N ARG A 268 10.05 -14.48 -23.16
CA ARG A 268 10.66 -15.43 -24.12
C ARG A 268 10.69 -14.91 -25.56
N LYS A 269 9.88 -13.91 -25.90
CA LYS A 269 9.98 -13.22 -27.21
C LYS A 269 11.17 -12.26 -27.25
N LEU A 270 11.60 -11.76 -26.10
CA LEU A 270 12.64 -10.75 -25.94
C LEU A 270 13.98 -11.33 -25.49
N PHE A 271 13.95 -12.45 -24.75
CA PHE A 271 15.10 -13.09 -24.14
C PHE A 271 15.13 -14.56 -24.51
N SER A 272 16.30 -15.09 -24.79
CA SER A 272 16.51 -16.48 -25.14
C SER A 272 17.05 -17.28 -23.94
N ASP A 273 16.53 -18.49 -23.75
CA ASP A 273 17.03 -19.48 -22.79
C ASP A 273 18.04 -20.46 -23.45
N ALA A 274 18.45 -20.20 -24.70
CA ALA A 274 19.37 -21.08 -25.42
C ALA A 274 20.75 -21.10 -24.73
N PRO A 275 21.41 -22.28 -24.64
CA PRO A 275 22.67 -22.49 -23.92
C PRO A 275 23.79 -21.54 -24.35
N GLU A 276 23.83 -21.14 -25.61
CA GLU A 276 24.82 -20.20 -26.17
C GLU A 276 24.78 -18.82 -25.50
N TYR A 277 23.65 -18.44 -24.88
CA TYR A 277 23.48 -17.17 -24.19
C TYR A 277 23.62 -17.28 -22.66
N ALA A 278 24.00 -18.44 -22.13
CA ALA A 278 24.08 -18.67 -20.68
C ALA A 278 25.05 -17.72 -19.96
N GLY A 279 26.06 -17.21 -20.69
CA GLY A 279 27.01 -16.19 -20.17
C GLY A 279 26.49 -14.75 -20.18
N ASN A 280 25.34 -14.48 -20.79
CA ASN A 280 24.79 -13.15 -20.91
C ASN A 280 24.10 -12.69 -19.62
N MET A 281 23.81 -11.39 -19.58
CA MET A 281 23.07 -10.80 -18.44
C MET A 281 21.65 -11.42 -18.37
N LYS A 282 21.27 -11.88 -17.18
CA LYS A 282 19.90 -12.41 -16.94
C LYS A 282 18.85 -11.33 -17.21
N ALA A 283 17.72 -11.73 -17.82
CA ALA A 283 16.60 -10.84 -18.17
C ALA A 283 16.16 -9.95 -17.01
N ALA A 284 16.00 -10.50 -15.80
CA ALA A 284 15.65 -9.73 -14.61
C ALA A 284 16.66 -8.59 -14.30
N ARG A 285 17.96 -8.85 -14.46
CA ARG A 285 19.02 -7.85 -14.23
C ARG A 285 19.02 -6.78 -15.33
N PHE A 286 18.74 -7.17 -16.57
CA PHE A 286 18.61 -6.25 -17.70
C PHE A 286 17.42 -5.31 -17.51
N ILE A 287 16.26 -5.84 -17.14
CA ILE A 287 15.04 -5.04 -16.88
C ILE A 287 15.27 -4.07 -15.70
N ALA A 288 15.89 -4.55 -14.62
CA ALA A 288 16.23 -3.70 -13.47
C ALA A 288 17.20 -2.57 -13.84
N ARG A 289 18.12 -2.80 -14.78
CA ARG A 289 19.01 -1.77 -15.32
C ARG A 289 18.25 -0.73 -16.14
N ILE A 290 17.39 -1.17 -17.07
CA ILE A 290 16.56 -0.26 -17.87
C ILE A 290 15.68 0.62 -16.99
N ARG A 291 15.06 0.07 -15.93
CA ARG A 291 14.26 0.86 -14.98
C ARG A 291 15.07 1.96 -14.31
N ARG A 292 16.32 1.67 -13.92
CA ARG A 292 17.23 2.63 -13.31
C ARG A 292 17.62 3.71 -14.28
N ASP A 293 18.06 3.33 -15.51
CA ASP A 293 18.49 4.23 -16.55
C ASP A 293 17.32 5.17 -16.96
N LYS A 294 16.08 4.64 -16.99
CA LYS A 294 14.88 5.45 -17.25
C LYS A 294 14.59 6.44 -16.13
N ALA A 295 14.72 6.04 -14.86
CA ALA A 295 14.52 6.93 -13.72
C ALA A 295 15.55 8.08 -13.74
N GLU A 296 16.82 7.78 -14.06
CA GLU A 296 17.88 8.79 -14.22
C GLU A 296 17.61 9.74 -15.42
N MET A 297 17.04 9.22 -16.51
CA MET A 297 16.62 10.03 -17.66
C MET A 297 15.42 10.94 -17.33
N ASP A 298 14.42 10.43 -16.64
CA ASP A 298 13.25 11.20 -16.24
C ASP A 298 13.65 12.33 -15.27
N ASP A 299 14.58 12.08 -14.34
CA ASP A 299 15.16 13.10 -13.46
C ASP A 299 15.96 14.16 -14.24
N SER A 300 16.67 13.76 -15.30
CA SER A 300 17.43 14.68 -16.14
C SER A 300 16.56 15.56 -17.05
N LEU A 301 15.41 15.04 -17.48
CA LEU A 301 14.45 15.76 -18.35
C LEU A 301 13.54 16.71 -17.57
N THR A 302 13.31 16.46 -16.27
CA THR A 302 12.48 17.31 -15.42
C THR A 302 13.22 18.52 -14.85
N GLY A 303 14.53 18.63 -15.06
CA GLY A 303 15.28 19.87 -14.86
C GLY A 303 15.28 20.44 -13.43
N VAL A 304 15.00 19.61 -12.43
CA VAL A 304 15.05 20.00 -11.02
C VAL A 304 16.42 19.59 -10.46
N ARG A 305 17.35 20.54 -10.48
CA ARG A 305 18.49 20.56 -9.56
C ARG A 305 18.11 21.29 -8.31
#